data_fb8932ba79c6c8d10e23e5aed1ef2a93
#
_entry.id   fb8932ba79c6c8d10e23e5aed1ef2a93
#
_cell.length_a   1.000
_cell.length_b   1.000
_cell.length_c   1.000
_cell.angle_alpha   90.00
_cell.angle_beta   90.00
_cell.angle_gamma   90.00
#
_symmetry.space_group_name_H-M   'P 1'
#
loop_
_entity.id
_entity.type
_entity.pdbx_description
1 polymer ?
#
loop_
_entity_poly.entity_id
_entity_poly.type
_entity_poly.pdbx_seq_one_letter_code
_entity_poly.pdbx_strand_id
1 'polypeptide(L)'
;MKNGRWILLISIFFLLLLGLCIGQKDKLSFWLSSLKEKREIENQINSMNLDEKVGQLVISGFKGETISEELKELIEKSHIGGVILFSSNIKDSNQLIELTNSIKDINSISDGIPIFISVDQEGGRVSRLPKDIEKFPSAAHIGDHGDENYSYKVGNTLGQVIKTFGFNLNFAPVLDVASNPENKVIGDRAFGDNEDLVRRMGLQFMNGLRSSNVISVVKHFPGHGDTKEDSHYELPYLNHHKERLDAIEFVPFKKAIDDGTDGIMVSHIVLKNIDNKNPATMSKAVVTDILRKEFNYEGVIFTDDINMGAIANNYLLRDAVIKTIDAGVDVIVSSKGVEDTKFIIEIIKDALKKGDISEERIKESLNRILKLKYKYSLEDKKLSNINLDKINRFINDNIK
;
A
#
# COMPACT_ATOMS: atom_id res chain seq x y z
N MET A 1 53.45 37.74 -10.62
CA MET A 1 51.97 37.51 -10.56
C MET A 1 51.43 36.38 -11.47
N LYS A 2 52.24 35.69 -12.28
CA LYS A 2 51.76 34.59 -13.16
C LYS A 2 51.63 33.21 -12.45
N ASN A 3 52.42 32.95 -11.45
CA ASN A 3 52.48 31.60 -10.80
C ASN A 3 51.26 31.29 -9.92
N GLY A 4 50.58 32.26 -9.32
CA GLY A 4 49.43 32.02 -8.46
C GLY A 4 48.17 31.56 -9.22
N ARG A 5 48.03 31.96 -10.49
CA ARG A 5 46.89 31.54 -11.34
C ARG A 5 46.96 30.07 -11.75
N TRP A 6 48.15 29.55 -11.99
CA TRP A 6 48.36 28.13 -12.34
C TRP A 6 48.15 27.19 -11.13
N ILE A 7 48.54 27.63 -9.96
CA ILE A 7 48.30 26.85 -8.70
C ILE A 7 46.79 26.77 -8.43
N LEU A 8 46.06 27.87 -8.62
CA LEU A 8 44.60 27.90 -8.47
C LEU A 8 43.89 26.97 -9.46
N LEU A 9 44.30 26.98 -10.73
CA LEU A 9 43.73 26.13 -11.79
C LEU A 9 44.00 24.62 -11.52
N ILE A 10 45.18 24.26 -11.06
CA ILE A 10 45.54 22.92 -10.70
C ILE A 10 44.74 22.45 -9.48
N SER A 11 44.53 23.31 -8.47
CA SER A 11 43.72 23.01 -7.30
C SER A 11 42.25 22.77 -7.65
N ILE A 12 41.68 23.59 -8.53
CA ILE A 12 40.30 23.42 -9.03
C ILE A 12 40.17 22.11 -9.85
N PHE A 13 41.15 21.79 -10.68
CA PHE A 13 41.16 20.55 -11.47
C PHE A 13 41.24 19.30 -10.56
N PHE A 14 42.08 19.34 -9.51
CA PHE A 14 42.14 18.27 -8.50
C PHE A 14 40.86 18.14 -7.70
N LEU A 15 40.20 19.25 -7.31
CA LEU A 15 38.90 19.22 -6.64
C LEU A 15 37.80 18.64 -7.51
N LEU A 16 37.79 18.95 -8.81
CA LEU A 16 36.85 18.39 -9.78
C LEU A 16 37.09 16.89 -9.98
N LEU A 17 38.36 16.45 -10.08
CA LEU A 17 38.71 15.03 -10.15
C LEU A 17 38.32 14.27 -8.87
N LEU A 18 38.56 14.84 -7.69
CA LEU A 18 38.09 14.25 -6.42
C LEU A 18 36.58 14.15 -6.36
N GLY A 19 35.85 15.18 -6.77
CA GLY A 19 34.39 15.19 -6.85
C GLY A 19 33.85 14.11 -7.79
N LEU A 20 34.47 13.93 -8.97
CA LEU A 20 34.16 12.86 -9.91
C LEU A 20 34.44 11.46 -9.33
N CYS A 21 35.57 11.28 -8.64
CA CYS A 21 35.93 10.02 -7.98
C CYS A 21 34.99 9.68 -6.82
N ILE A 22 34.54 10.66 -6.03
CA ILE A 22 33.58 10.47 -4.93
C ILE A 22 32.24 10.08 -5.54
N GLY A 23 31.74 10.82 -6.52
CA GLY A 23 30.45 10.51 -7.17
C GLY A 23 30.43 9.15 -7.90
N GLN A 24 31.58 8.67 -8.40
CA GLN A 24 31.69 7.31 -8.95
C GLN A 24 31.71 6.24 -7.87
N LYS A 25 32.38 6.48 -6.72
CA LYS A 25 32.36 5.55 -5.57
C LYS A 25 30.95 5.41 -5.00
N ASP A 26 30.21 6.50 -4.85
CA ASP A 26 28.83 6.46 -4.34
C ASP A 26 27.90 5.69 -5.30
N LYS A 27 28.03 5.92 -6.60
CA LYS A 27 27.28 5.17 -7.62
C LYS A 27 27.63 3.68 -7.61
N LEU A 28 28.91 3.35 -7.46
CA LEU A 28 29.36 1.96 -7.41
C LEU A 28 28.88 1.27 -6.13
N SER A 29 28.97 1.95 -4.98
CA SER A 29 28.49 1.41 -3.69
C SER A 29 26.98 1.18 -3.71
N PHE A 30 26.21 2.13 -4.26
CA PHE A 30 24.76 2.00 -4.46
C PHE A 30 24.41 0.83 -5.38
N TRP A 31 25.12 0.70 -6.52
CA TRP A 31 24.91 -0.41 -7.44
C TRP A 31 25.24 -1.77 -6.81
N LEU A 32 26.35 -1.85 -6.05
CA LEU A 32 26.72 -3.10 -5.35
C LEU A 32 25.72 -3.45 -4.24
N SER A 33 25.20 -2.47 -3.50
CA SER A 33 24.16 -2.71 -2.47
C SER A 33 22.84 -3.19 -3.09
N SER A 34 22.43 -2.61 -4.22
CA SER A 34 21.23 -3.04 -4.96
C SER A 34 21.38 -4.48 -5.52
N LEU A 35 22.56 -4.85 -6.01
CA LEU A 35 22.83 -6.24 -6.45
C LEU A 35 22.80 -7.21 -5.28
N LYS A 36 23.35 -6.81 -4.12
CA LYS A 36 23.33 -7.63 -2.92
C LYS A 36 21.89 -7.86 -2.44
N GLU A 37 21.10 -6.79 -2.32
CA GLU A 37 19.68 -6.86 -1.96
C GLU A 37 18.90 -7.80 -2.90
N LYS A 38 19.06 -7.61 -4.21
CA LYS A 38 18.41 -8.47 -5.21
C LYS A 38 18.77 -9.95 -5.01
N ARG A 39 20.05 -10.25 -4.76
CA ARG A 39 20.51 -11.62 -4.52
C ARG A 39 19.97 -12.20 -3.21
N GLU A 40 19.88 -11.39 -2.16
CA GLU A 40 19.30 -11.79 -0.87
C GLU A 40 17.81 -12.14 -1.03
N ILE A 41 17.05 -11.31 -1.73
CA ILE A 41 15.63 -11.56 -2.04
C ILE A 41 15.47 -12.84 -2.88
N GLU A 42 16.27 -13.01 -3.94
CA GLU A 42 16.23 -14.24 -4.77
C GLU A 42 16.54 -15.50 -3.96
N ASN A 43 17.54 -15.45 -3.08
CA ASN A 43 17.89 -16.56 -2.21
C ASN A 43 16.76 -16.88 -1.23
N GLN A 44 16.15 -15.85 -0.64
CA GLN A 44 15.02 -16.00 0.26
C GLN A 44 13.83 -16.65 -0.45
N ILE A 45 13.43 -16.15 -1.62
CA ILE A 45 12.34 -16.75 -2.43
C ILE A 45 12.63 -18.22 -2.76
N ASN A 46 13.86 -18.55 -3.11
CA ASN A 46 14.26 -19.92 -3.47
C ASN A 46 14.25 -20.86 -2.24
N SER A 47 14.46 -20.37 -1.03
CA SER A 47 14.40 -21.17 0.19
C SER A 47 12.98 -21.36 0.72
N MET A 48 12.02 -20.51 0.33
CA MET A 48 10.63 -20.60 0.75
C MET A 48 9.94 -21.85 0.25
N ASN A 49 9.19 -22.50 1.13
CA ASN A 49 8.25 -23.56 0.76
C ASN A 49 6.97 -22.98 0.12
N LEU A 50 6.04 -23.84 -0.30
CA LEU A 50 4.83 -23.41 -1.00
C LEU A 50 3.89 -22.58 -0.10
N ASP A 51 3.76 -22.95 1.18
CA ASP A 51 2.91 -22.24 2.14
C ASP A 51 3.43 -20.83 2.38
N GLU A 52 4.73 -20.67 2.60
CA GLU A 52 5.40 -19.38 2.72
C GLU A 52 5.23 -18.52 1.47
N LYS A 53 5.42 -19.09 0.28
CA LYS A 53 5.27 -18.35 -0.99
C LYS A 53 3.86 -17.83 -1.17
N VAL A 54 2.86 -18.70 -1.00
CA VAL A 54 1.46 -18.33 -1.22
C VAL A 54 0.93 -17.43 -0.12
N GLY A 55 1.30 -17.71 1.13
CA GLY A 55 0.89 -16.90 2.27
C GLY A 55 1.29 -15.43 2.14
N GLN A 56 2.50 -15.14 1.64
CA GLN A 56 2.97 -13.76 1.44
C GLN A 56 2.10 -12.94 0.47
N LEU A 57 1.30 -13.57 -0.38
CA LEU A 57 0.41 -12.90 -1.33
C LEU A 57 -0.95 -12.51 -0.71
N VAL A 58 -1.18 -12.76 0.58
CA VAL A 58 -2.49 -12.54 1.19
C VAL A 58 -2.37 -11.69 2.46
N ILE A 59 -3.25 -10.71 2.59
CA ILE A 59 -3.51 -9.93 3.81
C ILE A 59 -4.88 -10.36 4.35
N SER A 60 -4.92 -10.81 5.61
CA SER A 60 -6.12 -11.33 6.26
C SER A 60 -6.74 -10.31 7.21
N GLY A 61 -8.04 -10.07 7.09
CA GLY A 61 -8.84 -9.56 8.20
C GLY A 61 -9.18 -10.69 9.19
N PHE A 62 -9.62 -10.32 10.38
CA PHE A 62 -10.08 -11.27 11.39
C PHE A 62 -11.12 -10.63 12.30
N LYS A 63 -11.83 -11.44 13.09
CA LYS A 63 -12.85 -10.97 14.03
C LYS A 63 -12.30 -10.95 15.45
N GLY A 64 -12.78 -9.99 16.23
CA GLY A 64 -12.46 -9.88 17.67
C GLY A 64 -11.29 -8.94 17.95
N GLU A 65 -11.09 -8.66 19.23
CA GLU A 65 -10.10 -7.73 19.78
C GLU A 65 -8.80 -8.44 20.23
N THR A 66 -8.75 -9.75 20.09
CA THR A 66 -7.62 -10.62 20.47
C THR A 66 -7.35 -11.65 19.38
N ILE A 67 -6.17 -12.27 19.42
CA ILE A 67 -5.79 -13.32 18.48
C ILE A 67 -6.57 -14.60 18.79
N SER A 68 -7.28 -15.13 17.80
CA SER A 68 -7.85 -16.48 17.87
C SER A 68 -6.82 -17.56 17.52
N GLU A 69 -7.05 -18.82 17.91
CA GLU A 69 -6.17 -19.93 17.54
C GLU A 69 -6.11 -20.10 16.01
N GLU A 70 -7.22 -19.85 15.29
CA GLU A 70 -7.28 -19.95 13.83
C GLU A 70 -6.40 -18.87 13.16
N LEU A 71 -6.38 -17.62 13.69
CA LEU A 71 -5.50 -16.57 13.19
C LEU A 71 -4.04 -16.89 13.51
N LYS A 72 -3.76 -17.39 14.72
CA LYS A 72 -2.43 -17.83 15.11
C LYS A 72 -1.91 -18.90 14.15
N GLU A 73 -2.70 -19.96 13.90
CA GLU A 73 -2.34 -20.99 12.93
C GLU A 73 -2.10 -20.43 11.52
N LEU A 74 -2.89 -19.46 11.09
CA LEU A 74 -2.74 -18.84 9.77
C LEU A 74 -1.40 -18.09 9.66
N ILE A 75 -0.98 -17.39 10.72
CA ILE A 75 0.32 -16.72 10.78
C ILE A 75 1.45 -17.75 10.82
N GLU A 76 1.38 -18.75 11.74
CA GLU A 76 2.47 -19.68 12.01
C GLU A 76 2.67 -20.73 10.90
N LYS A 77 1.57 -21.20 10.27
CA LYS A 77 1.64 -22.32 9.31
C LYS A 77 1.52 -21.88 7.87
N SER A 78 0.71 -20.83 7.59
CA SER A 78 0.53 -20.34 6.23
C SER A 78 1.39 -19.11 5.93
N HIS A 79 2.09 -18.54 6.94
CA HIS A 79 3.02 -17.43 6.80
C HIS A 79 2.44 -16.27 6.00
N ILE A 80 1.20 -15.85 6.33
CA ILE A 80 0.50 -14.78 5.60
C ILE A 80 1.32 -13.48 5.52
N GLY A 81 1.19 -12.78 4.40
CA GLY A 81 1.92 -11.54 4.13
C GLY A 81 1.58 -10.41 5.09
N GLY A 82 0.34 -10.39 5.60
CA GLY A 82 -0.13 -9.37 6.52
C GLY A 82 -1.48 -9.63 7.14
N VAL A 83 -1.82 -8.72 8.05
CA VAL A 83 -3.16 -8.58 8.63
C VAL A 83 -3.68 -7.16 8.38
N ILE A 84 -5.02 -7.02 8.27
CA ILE A 84 -5.70 -5.73 8.23
C ILE A 84 -6.63 -5.61 9.44
N LEU A 85 -6.52 -4.50 10.17
CA LEU A 85 -7.33 -4.22 11.34
C LEU A 85 -8.44 -3.22 11.01
N PHE A 86 -9.63 -3.52 11.51
CA PHE A 86 -10.83 -2.67 11.42
C PHE A 86 -11.21 -2.14 12.80
N SER A 87 -12.15 -1.20 12.86
CA SER A 87 -12.64 -0.65 14.12
C SER A 87 -13.19 -1.73 15.09
N SER A 88 -13.66 -2.86 14.56
CA SER A 88 -14.12 -4.02 15.36
C SER A 88 -13.00 -4.77 16.06
N ASN A 89 -11.74 -4.54 15.69
CA ASN A 89 -10.57 -5.13 16.33
C ASN A 89 -9.97 -4.20 17.40
N ILE A 90 -10.48 -2.97 17.54
CA ILE A 90 -9.86 -1.92 18.31
C ILE A 90 -10.83 -1.39 19.37
N LYS A 91 -10.50 -1.64 20.62
CA LYS A 91 -11.26 -1.19 21.78
C LYS A 91 -10.72 0.13 22.32
N ASP A 92 -9.44 0.15 22.66
CA ASP A 92 -8.70 1.26 23.21
C ASP A 92 -7.21 1.17 22.85
N SER A 93 -6.45 2.20 23.17
CA SER A 93 -5.03 2.32 22.81
C SER A 93 -4.16 1.21 23.41
N ASN A 94 -4.42 0.77 24.63
CA ASN A 94 -3.62 -0.28 25.30
C ASN A 94 -3.89 -1.65 24.65
N GLN A 95 -5.17 -1.98 24.45
CA GLN A 95 -5.56 -3.22 23.79
C GLN A 95 -4.98 -3.30 22.36
N LEU A 96 -4.97 -2.19 21.61
CA LEU A 96 -4.41 -2.16 20.26
C LEU A 96 -2.91 -2.50 20.25
N ILE A 97 -2.14 -1.95 21.20
CA ILE A 97 -0.70 -2.27 21.34
C ILE A 97 -0.50 -3.74 21.71
N GLU A 98 -1.30 -4.26 22.64
CA GLU A 98 -1.23 -5.68 23.01
C GLU A 98 -1.53 -6.57 21.82
N LEU A 99 -2.54 -6.23 21.02
CA LEU A 99 -2.93 -6.97 19.82
C LEU A 99 -1.81 -6.95 18.76
N THR A 100 -1.27 -5.78 18.43
CA THR A 100 -0.21 -5.66 17.42
C THR A 100 1.10 -6.31 17.89
N ASN A 101 1.43 -6.24 19.19
CA ASN A 101 2.55 -6.95 19.77
C ASN A 101 2.36 -8.48 19.72
N SER A 102 1.15 -8.96 19.97
CA SER A 102 0.84 -10.40 19.91
C SER A 102 0.98 -10.94 18.47
N ILE A 103 0.55 -10.17 17.45
CA ILE A 103 0.74 -10.52 16.04
C ILE A 103 2.24 -10.65 15.72
N LYS A 104 3.04 -9.67 16.14
CA LYS A 104 4.50 -9.66 15.90
C LYS A 104 5.19 -10.82 16.60
N ASP A 105 4.80 -11.13 17.85
CA ASP A 105 5.37 -12.24 18.59
C ASP A 105 5.15 -13.57 17.89
N ILE A 106 3.90 -13.84 17.48
CA ILE A 106 3.54 -15.10 16.81
C ILE A 106 4.36 -15.24 15.52
N ASN A 107 4.45 -14.18 14.71
CA ASN A 107 5.21 -14.21 13.46
C ASN A 107 6.71 -14.38 13.70
N SER A 108 7.27 -13.72 14.71
CA SER A 108 8.70 -13.83 15.06
C SER A 108 9.07 -15.21 15.59
N ILE A 109 8.21 -15.87 16.37
CA ILE A 109 8.45 -17.22 16.89
C ILE A 109 8.46 -18.27 15.78
N SER A 110 7.69 -18.04 14.71
CA SER A 110 7.64 -18.95 13.55
C SER A 110 8.73 -18.69 12.50
N ASP A 111 9.75 -17.87 12.82
CA ASP A 111 10.80 -17.43 11.87
C ASP A 111 10.23 -16.84 10.57
N GLY A 112 9.04 -16.22 10.68
CA GLY A 112 8.33 -15.64 9.55
C GLY A 112 9.01 -14.41 8.96
N ILE A 113 8.74 -14.15 7.69
CA ILE A 113 9.06 -12.87 7.07
C ILE A 113 8.25 -11.77 7.78
N PRO A 114 8.84 -10.61 8.14
CA PRO A 114 8.12 -9.57 8.88
C PRO A 114 6.75 -9.26 8.30
N ILE A 115 5.73 -9.23 9.17
CA ILE A 115 4.32 -9.18 8.75
C ILE A 115 3.85 -7.75 8.47
N PHE A 116 3.04 -7.52 7.42
CA PHE A 116 2.32 -6.27 7.29
C PHE A 116 1.22 -6.20 8.35
N ILE A 117 1.22 -5.13 9.15
CA ILE A 117 0.11 -4.77 10.02
C ILE A 117 -0.51 -3.51 9.43
N SER A 118 -1.64 -3.69 8.76
CA SER A 118 -2.24 -2.68 7.90
C SER A 118 -3.56 -2.13 8.45
N VAL A 119 -3.92 -0.95 7.98
CA VAL A 119 -5.12 -0.24 8.37
C VAL A 119 -5.61 0.69 7.26
N ASP A 120 -6.92 0.98 7.24
CA ASP A 120 -7.51 2.10 6.48
C ASP A 120 -7.63 3.31 7.41
N GLN A 121 -6.57 4.06 7.56
CA GLN A 121 -6.57 5.29 8.34
C GLN A 121 -6.39 6.48 7.40
N GLU A 122 -7.51 6.97 6.85
CA GLU A 122 -7.55 8.10 5.90
C GLU A 122 -7.67 9.45 6.62
N GLY A 123 -8.31 9.46 7.78
CA GLY A 123 -8.83 10.62 8.47
C GLY A 123 -10.34 10.81 8.23
N GLY A 124 -10.93 11.86 8.80
CA GLY A 124 -12.37 12.10 8.69
C GLY A 124 -13.21 10.90 9.14
N ARG A 125 -14.14 10.49 8.28
CA ARG A 125 -15.05 9.36 8.56
C ARG A 125 -14.40 7.97 8.44
N VAL A 126 -13.28 7.86 7.72
CA VAL A 126 -12.54 6.60 7.60
C VAL A 126 -11.35 6.64 8.55
N SER A 127 -11.65 6.35 9.81
CA SER A 127 -10.68 6.31 10.90
C SER A 127 -10.87 5.05 11.73
N ARG A 128 -9.77 4.38 12.05
CA ARG A 128 -9.72 3.16 12.86
C ARG A 128 -8.97 3.37 14.17
N LEU A 129 -8.39 4.56 14.38
CA LEU A 129 -7.71 4.89 15.63
C LEU A 129 -8.66 4.79 16.82
N PRO A 130 -8.14 4.41 18.01
CA PRO A 130 -8.91 4.38 19.25
C PRO A 130 -9.58 5.73 19.56
N LYS A 131 -10.70 5.70 20.30
CA LYS A 131 -11.49 6.90 20.63
C LYS A 131 -10.78 7.88 21.54
N ASP A 132 -9.75 7.43 22.26
CA ASP A 132 -8.90 8.24 23.14
C ASP A 132 -7.78 8.98 22.39
N ILE A 133 -7.71 8.81 21.06
CA ILE A 133 -6.80 9.54 20.16
C ILE A 133 -7.56 10.68 19.45
N GLU A 134 -6.91 11.84 19.38
CA GLU A 134 -7.41 13.01 18.66
C GLU A 134 -7.69 12.69 17.17
N LYS A 135 -8.76 13.29 16.65
CA LYS A 135 -9.24 13.04 15.30
C LYS A 135 -8.37 13.74 14.25
N PHE A 136 -8.15 13.07 13.15
CA PHE A 136 -7.53 13.62 11.96
C PHE A 136 -8.58 14.20 11.00
N PRO A 137 -8.25 15.29 10.27
CA PRO A 137 -9.15 15.90 9.29
C PRO A 137 -9.45 14.92 8.14
N SER A 138 -10.55 15.15 7.43
CA SER A 138 -10.84 14.46 6.17
C SER A 138 -9.93 14.98 5.04
N ALA A 139 -9.80 14.20 3.97
CA ALA A 139 -9.06 14.63 2.79
C ALA A 139 -9.66 15.90 2.16
N ALA A 140 -11.00 16.01 2.11
CA ALA A 140 -11.67 17.24 1.63
C ALA A 140 -11.27 18.46 2.46
N HIS A 141 -11.24 18.35 3.80
CA HIS A 141 -10.80 19.45 4.65
C HIS A 141 -9.34 19.85 4.38
N ILE A 142 -8.45 18.87 4.14
CA ILE A 142 -7.06 19.14 3.76
C ILE A 142 -7.00 19.82 2.39
N GLY A 143 -7.82 19.38 1.43
CA GLY A 143 -7.93 19.96 0.10
C GLY A 143 -8.43 21.40 0.15
N ASP A 144 -9.44 21.70 0.96
CA ASP A 144 -9.99 23.06 1.13
C ASP A 144 -8.95 24.06 1.67
N HIS A 145 -7.98 23.60 2.48
CA HIS A 145 -6.84 24.42 2.87
C HIS A 145 -5.94 24.83 1.71
N GLY A 146 -5.81 23.97 0.70
CA GLY A 146 -4.95 24.21 -0.48
C GLY A 146 -3.45 24.33 -0.18
N ASP A 147 -3.01 24.07 1.06
CA ASP A 147 -1.63 24.16 1.51
C ASP A 147 -0.95 22.78 1.49
N GLU A 148 0.01 22.63 0.58
CA GLU A 148 0.78 21.39 0.41
C GLU A 148 1.60 21.03 1.67
N ASN A 149 2.14 22.03 2.40
CA ASN A 149 2.86 21.78 3.64
C ASN A 149 1.93 21.26 4.73
N TYR A 150 0.69 21.77 4.80
CA TYR A 150 -0.32 21.28 5.73
C TYR A 150 -0.66 19.82 5.42
N SER A 151 -0.89 19.49 4.14
CA SER A 151 -1.15 18.12 3.72
C SER A 151 0.00 17.16 4.11
N TYR A 152 1.25 17.56 3.86
CA TYR A 152 2.43 16.81 4.28
C TYR A 152 2.48 16.60 5.80
N LYS A 153 2.25 17.68 6.58
CA LYS A 153 2.25 17.61 8.05
C LYS A 153 1.18 16.67 8.59
N VAL A 154 -0.04 16.71 8.02
CA VAL A 154 -1.11 15.79 8.41
C VAL A 154 -0.71 14.35 8.13
N GLY A 155 -0.20 14.06 6.93
CA GLY A 155 0.28 12.73 6.56
C GLY A 155 1.43 12.23 7.44
N ASN A 156 2.41 13.09 7.75
CA ASN A 156 3.54 12.76 8.63
C ASN A 156 3.07 12.50 10.07
N THR A 157 2.21 13.36 10.60
CA THR A 157 1.67 13.20 11.96
C THR A 157 0.86 11.92 12.07
N LEU A 158 0.00 11.64 11.08
CA LEU A 158 -0.77 10.41 11.02
C LEU A 158 0.13 9.19 10.97
N GLY A 159 1.14 9.20 10.11
CA GLY A 159 2.12 8.11 9.99
C GLY A 159 2.84 7.83 11.31
N GLN A 160 3.32 8.86 12.01
CA GLN A 160 3.94 8.70 13.32
C GLN A 160 2.98 8.10 14.36
N VAL A 161 1.73 8.55 14.36
CA VAL A 161 0.71 8.06 15.30
C VAL A 161 0.39 6.59 15.06
N ILE A 162 0.07 6.19 13.82
CA ILE A 162 -0.25 4.77 13.52
C ILE A 162 0.95 3.85 13.74
N LYS A 163 2.15 4.32 13.43
CA LYS A 163 3.40 3.58 13.74
C LYS A 163 3.56 3.31 15.23
N THR A 164 3.18 4.27 16.08
CA THR A 164 3.21 4.11 17.55
C THR A 164 2.30 2.97 18.01
N PHE A 165 1.25 2.67 17.26
CA PHE A 165 0.35 1.53 17.50
C PHE A 165 0.76 0.24 16.77
N GLY A 166 1.90 0.24 16.10
CA GLY A 166 2.44 -0.96 15.46
C GLY A 166 2.07 -1.18 14.01
N PHE A 167 1.27 -0.29 13.43
CA PHE A 167 0.99 -0.33 12.00
C PHE A 167 2.23 0.03 11.19
N ASN A 168 2.46 -0.69 10.11
CA ASN A 168 3.57 -0.45 9.20
C ASN A 168 3.11 -0.20 7.75
N LEU A 169 1.80 -0.39 7.48
CA LEU A 169 1.17 -0.15 6.19
C LEU A 169 -0.18 0.57 6.37
N ASN A 170 -0.40 1.63 5.59
CA ASN A 170 -1.67 2.36 5.57
C ASN A 170 -2.24 2.37 4.15
N PHE A 171 -3.49 1.92 3.98
CA PHE A 171 -4.24 2.06 2.74
C PHE A 171 -4.78 3.49 2.61
N ALA A 172 -3.87 4.44 2.44
CA ALA A 172 -4.08 5.87 2.24
C ALA A 172 -2.85 6.48 1.53
N PRO A 173 -3.02 7.62 0.84
CA PRO A 173 -4.23 8.41 0.67
C PRO A 173 -5.18 7.89 -0.43
N VAL A 174 -6.40 8.43 -0.41
CA VAL A 174 -7.35 8.34 -1.53
C VAL A 174 -6.93 9.34 -2.60
N LEU A 175 -6.68 8.86 -3.82
CA LEU A 175 -6.34 9.68 -4.99
C LEU A 175 -7.48 9.78 -6.03
N ASP A 176 -8.69 9.37 -5.62
CA ASP A 176 -9.87 9.53 -6.44
C ASP A 176 -10.22 11.01 -6.60
N VAL A 177 -10.57 11.41 -7.82
CA VAL A 177 -11.05 12.77 -8.12
C VAL A 177 -12.56 12.79 -7.97
N ALA A 178 -13.11 13.56 -7.02
CA ALA A 178 -14.55 13.60 -6.73
C ALA A 178 -15.33 14.36 -7.82
N SER A 179 -15.20 13.94 -9.09
CA SER A 179 -15.83 14.59 -10.25
C SER A 179 -17.35 14.40 -10.31
N ASN A 180 -17.89 13.39 -9.61
CA ASN A 180 -19.31 13.16 -9.47
C ASN A 180 -19.81 13.55 -8.08
N PRO A 181 -20.58 14.66 -7.92
CA PRO A 181 -21.08 15.10 -6.61
C PRO A 181 -22.12 14.16 -6.00
N GLU A 182 -22.71 13.24 -6.79
CA GLU A 182 -23.64 12.21 -6.30
C GLU A 182 -22.91 11.00 -5.68
N ASN A 183 -21.61 10.87 -5.90
CA ASN A 183 -20.80 9.79 -5.32
C ASN A 183 -20.54 10.02 -3.82
N LYS A 184 -21.38 9.40 -2.98
CA LYS A 184 -21.25 9.47 -1.52
C LYS A 184 -20.21 8.49 -0.95
N VAL A 185 -19.76 7.53 -1.75
CA VAL A 185 -18.74 6.53 -1.33
C VAL A 185 -17.41 7.22 -1.15
N ILE A 186 -17.02 8.05 -2.10
CA ILE A 186 -15.80 8.85 -2.05
C ILE A 186 -16.07 10.15 -1.29
N GLY A 187 -16.88 11.06 -1.79
CA GLY A 187 -17.27 12.29 -1.08
C GLY A 187 -16.08 12.99 -0.43
N ASP A 188 -16.15 13.18 0.90
CA ASP A 188 -15.13 13.86 1.73
C ASP A 188 -13.81 13.07 1.92
N ARG A 189 -13.72 11.84 1.36
CA ARG A 189 -12.48 11.07 1.32
C ARG A 189 -11.53 11.53 0.21
N ALA A 190 -12.02 12.25 -0.81
CA ALA A 190 -11.18 12.87 -1.84
C ALA A 190 -10.66 14.23 -1.38
N PHE A 191 -9.46 14.60 -1.83
CA PHE A 191 -8.88 15.93 -1.58
C PHE A 191 -9.59 17.05 -2.37
N GLY A 192 -10.35 16.69 -3.41
CA GLY A 192 -11.11 17.66 -4.21
C GLY A 192 -11.77 17.01 -5.42
N ASP A 193 -12.38 17.88 -6.24
CA ASP A 193 -13.16 17.55 -7.42
C ASP A 193 -12.37 17.69 -8.75
N ASN A 194 -11.11 18.10 -8.69
CA ASN A 194 -10.24 18.23 -9.84
C ASN A 194 -8.89 17.51 -9.61
N GLU A 195 -8.32 17.06 -10.71
CA GLU A 195 -7.13 16.21 -10.73
C GLU A 195 -5.87 16.91 -10.20
N ASP A 196 -5.73 18.23 -10.39
CA ASP A 196 -4.56 18.96 -9.92
C ASP A 196 -4.54 19.11 -8.40
N LEU A 197 -5.68 19.44 -7.79
CA LEU A 197 -5.80 19.55 -6.35
C LEU A 197 -5.57 18.18 -5.67
N VAL A 198 -6.22 17.10 -6.19
CA VAL A 198 -6.02 15.75 -5.67
C VAL A 198 -4.57 15.33 -5.80
N ARG A 199 -3.94 15.59 -6.95
CA ARG A 199 -2.52 15.32 -7.17
C ARG A 199 -1.64 16.05 -6.15
N ARG A 200 -1.76 17.37 -6.02
CA ARG A 200 -0.92 18.19 -5.12
C ARG A 200 -1.07 17.75 -3.66
N MET A 201 -2.30 17.71 -3.18
CA MET A 201 -2.57 17.40 -1.77
C MET A 201 -2.29 15.92 -1.47
N GLY A 202 -2.77 15.00 -2.32
CA GLY A 202 -2.60 13.57 -2.13
C GLY A 202 -1.13 13.14 -2.12
N LEU A 203 -0.30 13.68 -3.02
CA LEU A 203 1.13 13.35 -3.03
C LEU A 203 1.84 13.83 -1.76
N GLN A 204 1.52 15.02 -1.28
CA GLN A 204 2.13 15.53 -0.05
C GLN A 204 1.70 14.70 1.17
N PHE A 205 0.44 14.29 1.25
CA PHE A 205 -0.03 13.38 2.29
C PHE A 205 0.71 12.02 2.24
N MET A 206 0.82 11.43 1.04
CA MET A 206 1.60 10.21 0.78
C MET A 206 3.05 10.36 1.27
N ASN A 207 3.70 11.46 0.90
CA ASN A 207 5.07 11.73 1.29
C ASN A 207 5.23 11.94 2.80
N GLY A 208 4.24 12.55 3.43
CA GLY A 208 4.15 12.65 4.89
C GLY A 208 4.12 11.27 5.56
N LEU A 209 3.26 10.36 5.11
CA LEU A 209 3.20 8.97 5.61
C LEU A 209 4.55 8.25 5.43
N ARG A 210 5.12 8.31 4.24
CA ARG A 210 6.40 7.65 3.90
C ARG A 210 7.56 8.18 4.76
N SER A 211 7.60 9.48 5.02
CA SER A 211 8.64 10.10 5.88
C SER A 211 8.60 9.62 7.32
N SER A 212 7.47 9.07 7.76
CA SER A 212 7.31 8.42 9.08
C SER A 212 7.72 6.94 9.07
N ASN A 213 8.25 6.44 7.95
CA ASN A 213 8.55 5.02 7.73
C ASN A 213 7.30 4.13 7.87
N VAL A 214 6.19 4.56 7.27
CA VAL A 214 4.95 3.81 7.08
C VAL A 214 4.73 3.65 5.57
N ILE A 215 4.45 2.43 5.15
CA ILE A 215 4.14 2.12 3.75
C ILE A 215 2.80 2.78 3.40
N SER A 216 2.81 3.63 2.37
CA SER A 216 1.61 4.28 1.85
C SER A 216 1.10 3.55 0.61
N VAL A 217 -0.16 3.15 0.63
CA VAL A 217 -0.84 2.52 -0.50
C VAL A 217 -1.91 3.46 -1.02
N VAL A 218 -1.67 4.06 -2.17
CA VAL A 218 -2.62 4.99 -2.79
C VAL A 218 -3.79 4.26 -3.43
N LYS A 219 -5.01 4.84 -3.42
CA LYS A 219 -6.25 4.18 -3.83
C LYS A 219 -7.28 5.15 -4.38
N HIS A 220 -8.24 4.69 -5.14
CA HIS A 220 -8.55 3.35 -5.64
C HIS A 220 -8.36 3.32 -7.16
N PHE A 221 -7.23 2.86 -7.63
CA PHE A 221 -6.98 2.79 -9.07
C PHE A 221 -8.05 1.93 -9.78
N PRO A 222 -8.59 2.31 -10.92
CA PRO A 222 -8.22 3.40 -11.83
C PRO A 222 -8.83 4.78 -11.52
N GLY A 223 -9.53 4.97 -10.40
CA GLY A 223 -10.26 6.17 -10.00
C GLY A 223 -11.73 5.88 -9.76
N HIS A 224 -12.16 5.99 -8.50
CA HIS A 224 -13.51 5.67 -8.05
C HIS A 224 -14.41 6.91 -7.96
N GLY A 225 -13.88 8.12 -8.21
CA GLY A 225 -14.58 9.36 -7.90
C GLY A 225 -15.80 9.67 -8.78
N ASP A 226 -15.85 9.14 -10.01
CA ASP A 226 -16.95 9.38 -10.96
C ASP A 226 -17.95 8.22 -11.06
N THR A 227 -17.82 7.17 -10.24
CA THR A 227 -18.80 6.06 -10.21
C THR A 227 -20.10 6.50 -9.55
N LYS A 228 -21.21 5.82 -9.90
CA LYS A 228 -22.52 6.00 -9.27
C LYS A 228 -22.79 4.93 -8.22
N GLU A 229 -22.36 3.70 -8.52
CA GLU A 229 -22.60 2.52 -7.71
C GLU A 229 -21.54 2.41 -6.61
N ASP A 230 -21.94 1.86 -5.46
CA ASP A 230 -21.05 1.52 -4.36
C ASP A 230 -20.53 0.09 -4.54
N SER A 231 -19.21 -0.05 -4.69
CA SER A 231 -18.53 -1.33 -4.86
C SER A 231 -18.68 -2.30 -3.68
N HIS A 232 -19.10 -1.81 -2.51
CA HIS A 232 -19.45 -2.67 -1.39
C HIS A 232 -20.71 -3.53 -1.64
N TYR A 233 -21.59 -3.09 -2.54
CA TYR A 233 -22.87 -3.75 -2.79
C TYR A 233 -23.03 -4.21 -4.23
N GLU A 234 -22.57 -3.43 -5.20
CA GLU A 234 -22.76 -3.63 -6.62
C GLU A 234 -21.45 -3.52 -7.38
N LEU A 235 -21.42 -3.99 -8.64
CA LEU A 235 -20.27 -3.86 -9.52
C LEU A 235 -20.32 -2.50 -10.23
N PRO A 236 -19.51 -1.51 -9.82
CA PRO A 236 -19.52 -0.21 -10.46
C PRO A 236 -18.82 -0.24 -11.81
N TYR A 237 -19.21 0.70 -12.67
CA TYR A 237 -18.58 0.83 -13.98
C TYR A 237 -18.37 2.29 -14.39
N LEU A 238 -17.37 2.50 -15.22
CA LEU A 238 -17.10 3.75 -15.90
C LEU A 238 -17.18 3.56 -17.42
N ASN A 239 -17.90 4.45 -18.08
CA ASN A 239 -18.06 4.47 -19.55
C ASN A 239 -17.04 5.39 -20.23
N HIS A 240 -16.00 5.83 -19.52
CA HIS A 240 -15.02 6.75 -20.06
C HIS A 240 -14.10 6.07 -21.07
N HIS A 241 -13.76 6.80 -22.12
CA HIS A 241 -12.67 6.45 -23.01
C HIS A 241 -11.32 6.78 -22.35
N LYS A 242 -10.27 6.16 -22.86
CA LYS A 242 -8.93 6.29 -22.27
C LYS A 242 -8.46 7.74 -22.18
N GLU A 243 -8.78 8.57 -23.19
CA GLU A 243 -8.43 10.00 -23.23
C GLU A 243 -9.00 10.77 -22.03
N ARG A 244 -10.21 10.43 -21.58
CA ARG A 244 -10.82 11.04 -20.38
C ARG A 244 -10.12 10.54 -19.12
N LEU A 245 -9.86 9.24 -19.01
CA LEU A 245 -9.16 8.66 -17.87
C LEU A 245 -7.74 9.24 -17.74
N ASP A 246 -7.03 9.42 -18.86
CA ASP A 246 -5.70 10.04 -18.92
C ASP A 246 -5.70 11.51 -18.49
N ALA A 247 -6.78 12.22 -18.78
CA ALA A 247 -6.90 13.64 -18.47
C ALA A 247 -7.30 13.92 -17.02
N ILE A 248 -7.98 12.97 -16.32
CA ILE A 248 -8.51 13.20 -14.97
C ILE A 248 -8.16 12.06 -14.03
N GLU A 249 -8.78 10.90 -14.20
CA GLU A 249 -8.71 9.82 -13.20
C GLU A 249 -7.28 9.30 -13.00
N PHE A 250 -6.49 9.18 -14.06
CA PHE A 250 -5.13 8.65 -14.02
C PHE A 250 -4.07 9.67 -13.57
N VAL A 251 -4.35 10.98 -13.65
CA VAL A 251 -3.37 12.03 -13.35
C VAL A 251 -2.76 11.91 -11.97
N PRO A 252 -3.52 11.78 -10.87
CA PRO A 252 -2.95 11.65 -9.55
C PRO A 252 -2.12 10.37 -9.38
N PHE A 253 -2.56 9.25 -9.96
CA PHE A 253 -1.85 7.97 -9.87
C PHE A 253 -0.55 7.97 -10.67
N LYS A 254 -0.53 8.51 -11.90
CA LYS A 254 0.70 8.67 -12.69
C LYS A 254 1.74 9.48 -11.93
N LYS A 255 1.31 10.56 -11.28
CA LYS A 255 2.22 11.38 -10.49
C LYS A 255 2.68 10.71 -9.20
N ALA A 256 1.83 9.91 -8.56
CA ALA A 256 2.24 9.09 -7.42
C ALA A 256 3.30 8.03 -7.83
N ILE A 257 3.17 7.47 -9.03
CA ILE A 257 4.16 6.54 -9.61
C ILE A 257 5.48 7.25 -9.89
N ASP A 258 5.44 8.41 -10.55
CA ASP A 258 6.63 9.25 -10.81
C ASP A 258 7.36 9.63 -9.51
N ASP A 259 6.62 9.82 -8.41
CA ASP A 259 7.13 10.14 -7.06
C ASP A 259 7.53 8.89 -6.25
N GLY A 260 7.43 7.70 -6.87
CA GLY A 260 7.87 6.42 -6.33
C GLY A 260 6.97 5.87 -5.25
N THR A 261 5.63 5.90 -5.45
CA THR A 261 4.66 5.28 -4.52
C THR A 261 4.98 3.81 -4.26
N ASP A 262 4.81 3.37 -3.02
CA ASP A 262 5.15 2.03 -2.57
C ASP A 262 4.13 0.98 -2.97
N GLY A 263 2.85 1.35 -2.87
CA GLY A 263 1.72 0.50 -3.18
C GLY A 263 0.60 1.23 -3.89
N ILE A 264 -0.13 0.49 -4.73
CA ILE A 264 -1.37 0.94 -5.36
C ILE A 264 -2.45 -0.10 -5.09
N MET A 265 -3.59 0.35 -4.56
CA MET A 265 -4.77 -0.49 -4.44
C MET A 265 -5.65 -0.34 -5.67
N VAL A 266 -5.95 -1.47 -6.31
CA VAL A 266 -6.84 -1.53 -7.49
C VAL A 266 -8.25 -1.89 -7.04
N SER A 267 -9.24 -1.13 -7.49
CA SER A 267 -10.65 -1.30 -7.16
C SER A 267 -11.39 -2.26 -8.10
N HIS A 268 -12.61 -2.64 -7.68
CA HIS A 268 -13.47 -3.54 -8.45
C HIS A 268 -14.38 -2.78 -9.42
N ILE A 269 -13.82 -1.90 -10.26
CA ILE A 269 -14.54 -1.08 -11.24
C ILE A 269 -14.34 -1.63 -12.64
N VAL A 270 -15.42 -1.76 -13.41
CA VAL A 270 -15.39 -2.13 -14.83
C VAL A 270 -15.18 -0.89 -15.69
N LEU A 271 -14.07 -0.84 -16.43
CA LEU A 271 -13.80 0.19 -17.45
C LEU A 271 -14.34 -0.29 -18.80
N LYS A 272 -15.59 0.03 -19.13
CA LYS A 272 -16.30 -0.55 -20.28
C LYS A 272 -15.64 -0.36 -21.64
N ASN A 273 -14.87 0.72 -21.81
CA ASN A 273 -14.17 1.01 -23.06
C ASN A 273 -12.72 0.46 -23.10
N ILE A 274 -12.26 -0.22 -22.02
CA ILE A 274 -10.96 -0.87 -21.92
C ILE A 274 -11.12 -2.38 -21.78
N ASP A 275 -11.84 -2.82 -20.74
CA ASP A 275 -12.23 -4.21 -20.52
C ASP A 275 -13.68 -4.22 -19.99
N ASN A 276 -14.62 -4.64 -20.84
CA ASN A 276 -16.04 -4.66 -20.49
C ASN A 276 -16.50 -5.94 -19.78
N LYS A 277 -15.57 -6.88 -19.55
CA LYS A 277 -15.88 -8.20 -18.97
C LYS A 277 -15.41 -8.35 -17.55
N ASN A 278 -14.26 -7.73 -17.22
CA ASN A 278 -13.62 -7.90 -15.92
C ASN A 278 -13.50 -6.55 -15.22
N PRO A 279 -13.68 -6.49 -13.88
CA PRO A 279 -13.30 -5.33 -13.10
C PRO A 279 -11.79 -5.12 -13.13
N ALA A 280 -11.33 -3.92 -12.84
CA ALA A 280 -9.93 -3.53 -12.93
C ALA A 280 -8.99 -4.51 -12.21
N THR A 281 -9.36 -4.99 -11.01
CA THR A 281 -8.61 -6.00 -10.26
C THR A 281 -8.37 -7.32 -11.00
N MET A 282 -9.24 -7.69 -11.93
CA MET A 282 -9.16 -8.94 -12.71
C MET A 282 -8.81 -8.70 -14.18
N SER A 283 -8.49 -7.47 -14.57
CA SER A 283 -8.25 -7.07 -15.96
C SER A 283 -6.76 -6.94 -16.26
N LYS A 284 -6.26 -7.81 -17.14
CA LYS A 284 -4.88 -7.67 -17.69
C LYS A 284 -4.67 -6.34 -18.41
N ALA A 285 -5.69 -5.87 -19.13
CA ALA A 285 -5.64 -4.59 -19.83
C ALA A 285 -5.40 -3.43 -18.86
N VAL A 286 -5.99 -3.48 -17.65
CA VAL A 286 -5.87 -2.42 -16.65
C VAL A 286 -4.58 -2.60 -15.81
N VAL A 287 -4.37 -3.78 -15.24
CA VAL A 287 -3.24 -4.01 -14.32
C VAL A 287 -1.93 -4.19 -15.06
N THR A 288 -1.90 -5.09 -16.06
CA THR A 288 -0.66 -5.38 -16.78
C THR A 288 -0.35 -4.34 -17.84
N ASP A 289 -1.30 -4.02 -18.73
CA ASP A 289 -0.97 -3.20 -19.90
C ASP A 289 -0.91 -1.71 -19.54
N ILE A 290 -1.86 -1.20 -18.75
CA ILE A 290 -1.85 0.21 -18.32
C ILE A 290 -0.89 0.41 -17.15
N LEU A 291 -1.15 -0.24 -15.98
CA LEU A 291 -0.43 0.12 -14.76
C LEU A 291 1.03 -0.35 -14.80
N ARG A 292 1.29 -1.61 -15.19
CA ARG A 292 2.67 -2.14 -15.25
C ARG A 292 3.46 -1.62 -16.45
N LYS A 293 2.92 -1.75 -17.68
CA LYS A 293 3.68 -1.45 -18.89
C LYS A 293 3.64 0.02 -19.27
N GLU A 294 2.45 0.63 -19.38
CA GLU A 294 2.34 2.02 -19.84
C GLU A 294 2.83 3.01 -18.78
N PHE A 295 2.46 2.81 -17.49
CA PHE A 295 2.90 3.68 -16.39
C PHE A 295 4.23 3.24 -15.77
N ASN A 296 4.81 2.12 -16.22
CA ASN A 296 6.06 1.55 -15.69
C ASN A 296 6.06 1.34 -14.17
N TYR A 297 4.92 0.96 -13.59
CA TYR A 297 4.82 0.77 -12.16
C TYR A 297 5.45 -0.53 -11.69
N GLU A 298 6.48 -0.45 -10.85
CA GLU A 298 7.22 -1.60 -10.32
C GLU A 298 6.92 -1.91 -8.84
N GLY A 299 6.12 -1.08 -8.15
CA GLY A 299 5.74 -1.28 -6.75
C GLY A 299 4.70 -2.40 -6.57
N VAL A 300 4.26 -2.60 -5.33
CA VAL A 300 3.28 -3.65 -4.99
C VAL A 300 1.87 -3.22 -5.37
N ILE A 301 1.13 -4.09 -6.06
CA ILE A 301 -0.29 -3.89 -6.36
C ILE A 301 -1.12 -4.74 -5.41
N PHE A 302 -2.02 -4.07 -4.69
CA PHE A 302 -2.99 -4.68 -3.78
C PHE A 302 -4.38 -4.70 -4.42
N THR A 303 -5.20 -5.69 -4.09
CA THR A 303 -6.64 -5.59 -4.35
C THR A 303 -7.30 -4.65 -3.35
N ASP A 304 -8.44 -4.05 -3.72
CA ASP A 304 -9.49 -3.79 -2.74
C ASP A 304 -9.99 -5.11 -2.15
N ASP A 305 -10.82 -5.08 -1.09
CA ASP A 305 -11.25 -6.32 -0.45
C ASP A 305 -11.96 -7.26 -1.43
N ILE A 306 -11.35 -8.42 -1.66
CA ILE A 306 -11.87 -9.43 -2.61
C ILE A 306 -13.26 -9.95 -2.24
N ASN A 307 -13.70 -9.74 -0.99
CA ASN A 307 -15.00 -10.17 -0.49
C ASN A 307 -16.10 -9.11 -0.65
N MET A 308 -15.81 -7.94 -1.24
CA MET A 308 -16.82 -6.91 -1.51
C MET A 308 -17.91 -7.42 -2.45
N GLY A 309 -19.12 -6.86 -2.32
CA GLY A 309 -20.29 -7.25 -3.11
C GLY A 309 -20.06 -7.19 -4.62
N ALA A 310 -19.25 -6.25 -5.09
CA ALA A 310 -18.85 -6.18 -6.50
C ALA A 310 -18.25 -7.50 -7.02
N ILE A 311 -17.52 -8.22 -6.20
CA ILE A 311 -16.94 -9.53 -6.55
C ILE A 311 -17.86 -10.66 -6.07
N ALA A 312 -18.22 -10.68 -4.79
CA ALA A 312 -18.94 -11.79 -4.17
C ALA A 312 -20.30 -12.09 -4.83
N ASN A 313 -20.98 -11.07 -5.36
CA ASN A 313 -22.28 -11.23 -6.02
C ASN A 313 -22.18 -11.58 -7.52
N ASN A 314 -21.00 -11.43 -8.14
CA ASN A 314 -20.86 -11.54 -9.59
C ASN A 314 -19.91 -12.64 -10.05
N TYR A 315 -19.01 -13.12 -9.18
CA TYR A 315 -17.95 -14.07 -9.52
C TYR A 315 -17.81 -15.16 -8.48
N LEU A 316 -17.43 -16.36 -8.93
CA LEU A 316 -16.96 -17.39 -8.02
C LEU A 316 -15.62 -16.95 -7.45
N LEU A 317 -15.41 -17.10 -6.12
CA LEU A 317 -14.18 -16.66 -5.46
C LEU A 317 -12.93 -17.29 -6.09
N ARG A 318 -13.00 -18.57 -6.51
CA ARG A 318 -11.90 -19.24 -7.23
C ARG A 318 -11.50 -18.46 -8.49
N ASP A 319 -12.48 -18.12 -9.33
CA ASP A 319 -12.21 -17.45 -10.59
C ASP A 319 -11.69 -16.03 -10.37
N ALA A 320 -12.24 -15.34 -9.36
CA ALA A 320 -11.78 -14.01 -8.98
C ALA A 320 -10.32 -14.02 -8.52
N VAL A 321 -9.93 -14.94 -7.62
CA VAL A 321 -8.56 -15.08 -7.13
C VAL A 321 -7.59 -15.37 -8.27
N ILE A 322 -7.89 -16.37 -9.11
CA ILE A 322 -7.02 -16.75 -10.23
C ILE A 322 -6.85 -15.59 -11.22
N LYS A 323 -7.96 -14.98 -11.66
CA LYS A 323 -7.91 -13.84 -12.59
C LYS A 323 -7.18 -12.64 -12.02
N THR A 324 -7.32 -12.37 -10.73
CA THR A 324 -6.65 -11.26 -10.05
C THR A 324 -5.12 -11.44 -10.08
N ILE A 325 -4.63 -12.61 -9.71
CA ILE A 325 -3.19 -12.91 -9.77
C ILE A 325 -2.69 -12.89 -11.22
N ASP A 326 -3.42 -13.50 -12.14
CA ASP A 326 -3.06 -13.55 -13.57
C ASP A 326 -3.11 -12.16 -14.24
N ALA A 327 -3.95 -11.24 -13.75
CA ALA A 327 -3.98 -9.85 -14.19
C ALA A 327 -2.72 -9.06 -13.79
N GLY A 328 -1.96 -9.49 -12.77
CA GLY A 328 -0.73 -8.85 -12.35
C GLY A 328 -0.77 -8.21 -10.95
N VAL A 329 -1.84 -8.46 -10.18
CA VAL A 329 -1.96 -8.03 -8.77
C VAL A 329 -1.03 -8.91 -7.91
N ASP A 330 -0.37 -8.31 -6.91
CA ASP A 330 0.63 -8.98 -6.08
C ASP A 330 0.06 -9.47 -4.75
N VAL A 331 -0.85 -8.71 -4.15
CA VAL A 331 -1.40 -9.00 -2.82
C VAL A 331 -2.92 -8.95 -2.85
N ILE A 332 -3.56 -10.02 -2.39
CA ILE A 332 -5.00 -10.10 -2.20
C ILE A 332 -5.33 -9.70 -0.77
N VAL A 333 -6.23 -8.73 -0.61
CA VAL A 333 -6.79 -8.35 0.69
C VAL A 333 -8.11 -9.07 0.88
N SER A 334 -8.28 -9.77 2.02
CA SER A 334 -9.49 -10.51 2.39
C SER A 334 -9.95 -10.10 3.79
N SER A 335 -10.99 -9.29 3.88
CA SER A 335 -11.50 -8.74 5.15
C SER A 335 -12.44 -9.66 5.91
N LYS A 336 -13.04 -10.65 5.25
CA LYS A 336 -14.17 -11.44 5.78
C LYS A 336 -13.79 -12.36 6.93
N GLY A 337 -12.51 -12.75 7.02
CA GLY A 337 -11.97 -13.50 8.14
C GLY A 337 -11.04 -14.64 7.75
N VAL A 338 -10.57 -15.33 8.77
CA VAL A 338 -9.52 -16.36 8.68
C VAL A 338 -9.89 -17.51 7.73
N GLU A 339 -11.13 -17.97 7.79
CA GLU A 339 -11.59 -19.12 6.97
C GLU A 339 -11.61 -18.78 5.46
N ASP A 340 -12.07 -17.57 5.09
CA ASP A 340 -12.00 -17.13 3.70
C ASP A 340 -10.56 -17.00 3.23
N THR A 341 -9.67 -16.52 4.11
CA THR A 341 -8.23 -16.41 3.80
C THR A 341 -7.59 -17.79 3.59
N LYS A 342 -7.88 -18.77 4.44
CA LYS A 342 -7.44 -20.17 4.24
C LYS A 342 -7.93 -20.71 2.90
N PHE A 343 -9.18 -20.46 2.56
CA PHE A 343 -9.73 -20.90 1.28
C PHE A 343 -9.07 -20.23 0.08
N ILE A 344 -8.74 -18.93 0.15
CA ILE A 344 -7.97 -18.21 -0.88
C ILE A 344 -6.58 -18.84 -1.07
N ILE A 345 -5.89 -19.13 0.02
CA ILE A 345 -4.57 -19.80 -0.01
C ILE A 345 -4.67 -21.16 -0.71
N GLU A 346 -5.68 -21.97 -0.37
CA GLU A 346 -5.87 -23.27 -1.02
C GLU A 346 -6.22 -23.13 -2.51
N ILE A 347 -7.00 -22.12 -2.90
CA ILE A 347 -7.27 -21.81 -4.31
C ILE A 347 -5.96 -21.54 -5.07
N ILE A 348 -5.07 -20.71 -4.50
CA ILE A 348 -3.79 -20.36 -5.14
C ILE A 348 -2.91 -21.59 -5.28
N LYS A 349 -2.79 -22.41 -4.23
CA LYS A 349 -2.01 -23.66 -4.25
C LYS A 349 -2.53 -24.65 -5.31
N ASP A 350 -3.86 -24.81 -5.37
CA ASP A 350 -4.48 -25.69 -6.37
C ASP A 350 -4.29 -25.15 -7.79
N ALA A 351 -4.41 -23.85 -7.99
CA ALA A 351 -4.17 -23.19 -9.28
C ALA A 351 -2.72 -23.33 -9.75
N LEU A 352 -1.74 -23.21 -8.84
CA LEU A 352 -0.33 -23.48 -9.14
C LEU A 352 -0.11 -24.94 -9.55
N LYS A 353 -0.69 -25.90 -8.80
CA LYS A 353 -0.57 -27.33 -9.10
C LYS A 353 -1.19 -27.70 -10.45
N LYS A 354 -2.26 -27.03 -10.85
CA LYS A 354 -2.95 -27.25 -12.15
C LYS A 354 -2.32 -26.47 -13.31
N GLY A 355 -1.42 -25.51 -13.02
CA GLY A 355 -0.84 -24.62 -14.03
C GLY A 355 -1.76 -23.47 -14.46
N ASP A 356 -2.85 -23.20 -13.72
CA ASP A 356 -3.72 -22.04 -13.96
C ASP A 356 -2.99 -20.74 -13.62
N ILE A 357 -2.06 -20.79 -12.65
CA ILE A 357 -1.12 -19.72 -12.29
C ILE A 357 0.30 -20.27 -12.43
N SER A 358 1.23 -19.52 -13.02
CA SER A 358 2.62 -19.94 -13.14
C SER A 358 3.42 -19.64 -11.86
N GLU A 359 4.44 -20.48 -11.56
CA GLU A 359 5.38 -20.21 -10.46
C GLU A 359 6.13 -18.89 -10.67
N GLU A 360 6.45 -18.53 -11.92
CA GLU A 360 7.11 -17.27 -12.22
C GLU A 360 6.24 -16.07 -11.86
N ARG A 361 4.91 -16.15 -12.08
CA ARG A 361 3.98 -15.08 -11.67
C ARG A 361 3.99 -14.88 -10.14
N ILE A 362 4.03 -15.96 -9.38
CA ILE A 362 4.16 -15.88 -7.91
C ILE A 362 5.50 -15.28 -7.50
N LYS A 363 6.58 -15.71 -8.13
CA LYS A 363 7.94 -15.20 -7.88
C LYS A 363 8.08 -13.72 -8.17
N GLU A 364 7.44 -13.21 -9.22
CA GLU A 364 7.37 -11.77 -9.51
C GLU A 364 6.71 -10.99 -8.37
N SER A 365 5.57 -11.47 -7.85
CA SER A 365 4.89 -10.86 -6.71
C SER A 365 5.75 -10.89 -5.46
N LEU A 366 6.33 -12.03 -5.14
CA LEU A 366 7.22 -12.18 -3.98
C LEU A 366 8.40 -11.21 -4.04
N ASN A 367 9.00 -11.04 -5.23
CA ASN A 367 10.12 -10.10 -5.40
C ASN A 367 9.70 -8.66 -5.03
N ARG A 368 8.53 -8.20 -5.48
CA ARG A 368 8.01 -6.87 -5.16
C ARG A 368 7.66 -6.74 -3.66
N ILE A 369 6.99 -7.75 -3.10
CA ILE A 369 6.59 -7.78 -1.69
C ILE A 369 7.82 -7.73 -0.78
N LEU A 370 8.81 -8.61 -1.02
CA LEU A 370 10.03 -8.65 -0.21
C LEU A 370 10.84 -7.38 -0.36
N LYS A 371 11.01 -6.86 -1.59
CA LYS A 371 11.67 -5.58 -1.83
C LYS A 371 11.02 -4.43 -1.05
N LEU A 372 9.68 -4.40 -0.98
CA LEU A 372 8.96 -3.42 -0.18
C LEU A 372 9.23 -3.58 1.32
N LYS A 373 9.18 -4.81 1.84
CA LYS A 373 9.50 -5.12 3.24
C LYS A 373 10.95 -4.73 3.61
N TYR A 374 11.90 -5.04 2.74
CA TYR A 374 13.32 -4.64 2.90
C TYR A 374 13.50 -3.12 2.87
N LYS A 375 12.88 -2.41 1.91
CA LYS A 375 12.93 -0.95 1.78
C LYS A 375 12.55 -0.25 3.09
N TYR A 376 11.55 -0.75 3.79
CA TYR A 376 11.07 -0.20 5.05
C TYR A 376 11.74 -0.82 6.28
N SER A 377 12.70 -1.74 6.08
CA SER A 377 13.37 -2.47 7.16
C SER A 377 12.36 -3.01 8.18
N LEU A 378 11.32 -3.68 7.69
CA LEU A 378 10.27 -4.18 8.56
C LEU A 378 10.83 -5.19 9.55
N GLU A 379 10.41 -5.07 10.80
CA GLU A 379 10.81 -5.94 11.90
C GLU A 379 9.60 -6.19 12.82
N ASP A 380 9.50 -7.41 13.35
CA ASP A 380 8.46 -7.80 14.30
C ASP A 380 8.88 -7.50 15.74
N LYS A 381 9.43 -6.30 15.99
CA LYS A 381 9.80 -5.85 17.34
C LYS A 381 8.59 -5.36 18.11
N LYS A 382 8.51 -5.76 19.38
CA LYS A 382 7.50 -5.27 20.32
C LYS A 382 7.59 -3.77 20.53
N LEU A 383 6.43 -3.17 20.67
CA LEU A 383 6.28 -1.79 21.08
C LEU A 383 6.34 -1.68 22.60
N SER A 384 6.88 -0.57 23.09
CA SER A 384 6.80 -0.18 24.50
C SER A 384 5.47 0.52 24.79
N ASN A 385 5.18 0.72 26.09
CA ASN A 385 4.02 1.49 26.53
C ASN A 385 4.05 2.91 25.95
N ILE A 386 2.87 3.42 25.60
CA ILE A 386 2.66 4.74 25.03
C ILE A 386 2.23 5.76 26.09
N ASN A 387 2.43 7.03 25.79
CA ASN A 387 1.89 8.14 26.56
C ASN A 387 0.83 8.88 25.71
N LEU A 388 -0.44 8.66 26.03
CA LEU A 388 -1.58 9.21 25.28
C LEU A 388 -1.58 10.73 25.27
N ASP A 389 -1.29 11.40 26.41
CA ASP A 389 -1.25 12.86 26.49
C ASP A 389 -0.17 13.44 25.56
N LYS A 390 0.94 12.73 25.43
CA LYS A 390 2.02 13.14 24.52
C LYS A 390 1.58 12.99 23.06
N ILE A 391 0.90 11.90 22.72
CA ILE A 391 0.39 11.66 21.37
C ILE A 391 -0.64 12.71 21.00
N ASN A 392 -1.64 12.95 21.85
CA ASN A 392 -2.71 13.90 21.58
C ASN A 392 -2.19 15.35 21.50
N ARG A 393 -1.22 15.72 22.35
CA ARG A 393 -0.53 17.01 22.19
C ARG A 393 0.20 17.11 20.89
N PHE A 394 0.96 16.07 20.49
CA PHE A 394 1.68 16.05 19.23
C PHE A 394 0.73 16.22 18.03
N ILE A 395 -0.45 15.57 18.05
CA ILE A 395 -1.48 15.77 17.01
C ILE A 395 -1.94 17.23 16.98
N ASN A 396 -2.33 17.79 18.14
CA ASN A 396 -2.83 19.16 18.23
C ASN A 396 -1.80 20.20 17.77
N ASP A 397 -0.53 20.05 18.15
CA ASP A 397 0.56 20.98 17.81
C ASP A 397 0.91 20.98 16.31
N ASN A 398 0.58 19.90 15.58
CA ASN A 398 0.95 19.76 14.17
C ASN A 398 -0.19 19.95 13.19
N ILE A 399 -1.45 19.69 13.59
CA ILE A 399 -2.57 19.68 12.64
C ILE A 399 -3.78 20.53 13.05
N LYS A 400 -3.77 21.15 14.23
CA LYS A 400 -4.75 22.16 14.69
C LYS A 400 -4.05 23.50 14.85
#